data_fca2a005454984dbd63651bd90dc0aa2
#
_entry.id   fca2a005454984dbd63651bd90dc0aa2
#
_cell.length_a   1.000
_cell.length_b   1.000
_cell.length_c   1.000
_cell.angle_alpha   90.00
_cell.angle_beta   90.00
_cell.angle_gamma   90.00
#
_symmetry.space_group_name_H-M   'P 1'
#
loop_
_entity.id
_entity.type
_entity.pdbx_description
1 polymer ?
#
loop_
_entity_poly.entity_id
_entity_poly.type
_entity_poly.pdbx_seq_one_letter_code
_entity_poly.pdbx_strand_id
1 'polypeptide(L)'
;MKKIIFFAYDLGLGGIETALINLLNNIDYTKYDVTLVLEKKKGMFLNEVNKNVHIKKYHIFSCKIVPLRKILNLTRRCIWATFNKNKYDFSCAYATYSMMGCKLSKIASANSSIYIHGDYANMYSKNDLIYFFNKRGINDFKNIFFVSNEAKDNLIKYFPSILKKSIVANNFIDSKKILELASKSTIKKNHKVLFVYVGRLDEEAKRISKMLKLIKSLKEKFSLELWLVGDGKDANIYKEYIEDNNLTNNIKMLGAQKNPYPYIKQADYILMTSEYEGFPVTYLEAATLGKKIITTLDRSDESITISKTIGHIISKNEKQMTKEVEKILNNDELKYQTINLEKLQNERMKMLEKIFDGDDDEEI
;
A
#
# COMPACT_ATOMS: atom_id res chain seq x y z
N MET A 1 -8.56 -18.21 -23.16
CA MET A 1 -8.20 -17.22 -22.12
C MET A 1 -8.63 -17.75 -20.76
N LYS A 2 -7.73 -17.76 -19.79
CA LYS A 2 -8.08 -18.12 -18.41
C LYS A 2 -8.87 -16.98 -17.75
N LYS A 3 -9.85 -17.34 -16.93
CA LYS A 3 -10.72 -16.37 -16.26
C LYS A 3 -10.20 -16.11 -14.86
N ILE A 4 -9.83 -14.88 -14.56
CA ILE A 4 -9.35 -14.49 -13.23
C ILE A 4 -10.24 -13.41 -12.64
N ILE A 5 -10.41 -13.44 -11.31
CA ILE A 5 -11.31 -12.51 -10.63
C ILE A 5 -10.66 -11.93 -9.37
N PHE A 6 -10.76 -10.61 -9.24
CA PHE A 6 -10.30 -9.87 -8.06
C PHE A 6 -11.48 -9.27 -7.32
N PHE A 7 -11.38 -9.24 -5.99
CA PHE A 7 -12.37 -8.64 -5.11
C PHE A 7 -11.75 -7.51 -4.32
N ALA A 8 -12.34 -6.32 -4.39
CA ALA A 8 -11.93 -5.16 -3.62
C ALA A 8 -13.16 -4.44 -3.02
N TYR A 9 -12.92 -3.50 -2.10
CA TYR A 9 -14.00 -2.76 -1.46
C TYR A 9 -14.49 -1.62 -2.35
N ASP A 10 -13.62 -0.67 -2.66
CA ASP A 10 -13.84 0.41 -3.64
C ASP A 10 -12.49 0.80 -4.28
N LEU A 11 -12.46 1.90 -5.03
CA LEU A 11 -11.25 2.42 -5.67
C LEU A 11 -10.99 3.88 -5.26
N GLY A 12 -11.04 4.14 -3.94
CA GLY A 12 -10.71 5.43 -3.33
C GLY A 12 -9.21 5.78 -3.41
N LEU A 13 -8.82 6.86 -2.74
CA LEU A 13 -7.41 7.21 -2.58
C LEU A 13 -6.78 6.35 -1.48
N GLY A 14 -5.84 5.50 -1.87
CA GLY A 14 -5.09 4.65 -0.93
C GLY A 14 -4.03 3.81 -1.63
N GLY A 15 -3.03 3.37 -0.86
CA GLY A 15 -1.93 2.56 -1.40
C GLY A 15 -2.38 1.18 -1.91
N ILE A 16 -3.41 0.59 -1.29
CA ILE A 16 -3.97 -0.70 -1.72
C ILE A 16 -4.67 -0.56 -3.07
N GLU A 17 -5.46 0.50 -3.23
CA GLU A 17 -6.21 0.79 -4.45
C GLU A 17 -5.25 1.14 -5.59
N THR A 18 -4.23 1.96 -5.33
CA THR A 18 -3.15 2.25 -6.30
C THR A 18 -2.43 0.97 -6.72
N ALA A 19 -2.06 0.11 -5.77
CA ALA A 19 -1.39 -1.16 -6.06
C ALA A 19 -2.26 -2.11 -6.88
N LEU A 20 -3.59 -2.16 -6.62
CA LEU A 20 -4.53 -2.94 -7.43
C LEU A 20 -4.60 -2.44 -8.88
N ILE A 21 -4.73 -1.13 -9.07
CA ILE A 21 -4.77 -0.54 -10.41
C ILE A 21 -3.47 -0.85 -11.17
N ASN A 22 -2.34 -0.70 -10.50
CA ASN A 22 -1.04 -1.00 -11.11
C ASN A 22 -0.91 -2.49 -11.44
N LEU A 23 -1.35 -3.40 -10.58
CA LEU A 23 -1.39 -4.83 -10.88
C LEU A 23 -2.27 -5.09 -12.11
N LEU A 24 -3.51 -4.59 -12.12
CA LEU A 24 -4.44 -4.80 -13.23
C LEU A 24 -3.88 -4.23 -14.55
N ASN A 25 -3.15 -3.13 -14.52
CA ASN A 25 -2.55 -2.53 -15.72
C ASN A 25 -1.34 -3.32 -16.25
N ASN A 26 -0.77 -4.24 -15.47
CA ASN A 26 0.37 -5.08 -15.86
C ASN A 26 -0.05 -6.50 -16.29
N ILE A 27 -1.33 -6.88 -16.20
CA ILE A 27 -1.82 -8.20 -16.62
C ILE A 27 -1.84 -8.29 -18.14
N ASP A 28 -1.46 -9.45 -18.68
CA ASP A 28 -1.55 -9.77 -20.12
C ASP A 28 -2.99 -10.15 -20.50
N TYR A 29 -3.74 -9.22 -21.05
CA TYR A 29 -5.12 -9.40 -21.49
C TYR A 29 -5.28 -10.26 -22.76
N THR A 30 -4.20 -10.72 -23.35
CA THR A 30 -4.26 -11.75 -24.42
C THR A 30 -4.41 -13.15 -23.83
N LYS A 31 -3.94 -13.34 -22.58
CA LYS A 31 -4.00 -14.61 -21.86
C LYS A 31 -5.19 -14.68 -20.89
N TYR A 32 -5.54 -13.55 -20.25
CA TYR A 32 -6.48 -13.51 -19.13
C TYR A 32 -7.73 -12.67 -19.41
N ASP A 33 -8.90 -13.25 -19.11
CA ASP A 33 -10.20 -12.56 -19.01
C ASP A 33 -10.38 -12.11 -17.54
N VAL A 34 -10.27 -10.81 -17.29
CA VAL A 34 -10.17 -10.26 -15.93
C VAL A 34 -11.48 -9.64 -15.48
N THR A 35 -12.00 -10.11 -14.35
CA THR A 35 -13.15 -9.50 -13.66
C THR A 35 -12.71 -8.85 -12.35
N LEU A 36 -13.12 -7.60 -12.13
CA LEU A 36 -12.99 -6.90 -10.84
C LEU A 36 -14.37 -6.73 -10.21
N VAL A 37 -14.55 -7.28 -9.03
CA VAL A 37 -15.79 -7.13 -8.24
C VAL A 37 -15.56 -6.15 -7.10
N LEU A 38 -16.35 -5.08 -7.09
CA LEU A 38 -16.31 -4.04 -6.07
C LEU A 38 -17.55 -4.13 -5.16
N GLU A 39 -17.37 -3.99 -3.85
CA GLU A 39 -18.49 -3.80 -2.91
C GLU A 39 -19.16 -2.44 -3.15
N LYS A 40 -18.35 -1.41 -3.38
CA LYS A 40 -18.80 -0.07 -3.76
C LYS A 40 -18.16 0.33 -5.07
N LYS A 41 -18.94 0.37 -6.15
CA LYS A 41 -18.46 0.83 -7.46
C LYS A 41 -18.31 2.36 -7.45
N LYS A 42 -17.28 2.86 -6.75
CA LYS A 42 -16.94 4.28 -6.63
C LYS A 42 -15.45 4.43 -6.34
N GLY A 43 -14.96 5.65 -6.43
CA GLY A 43 -13.59 6.03 -6.09
C GLY A 43 -12.89 6.75 -7.24
N MET A 44 -11.82 7.49 -6.90
CA MET A 44 -11.12 8.36 -7.87
C MET A 44 -10.39 7.56 -8.95
N PHE A 45 -9.99 6.32 -8.64
CA PHE A 45 -9.29 5.46 -9.59
C PHE A 45 -10.20 4.60 -10.47
N LEU A 46 -11.54 4.74 -10.36
CA LEU A 46 -12.46 3.92 -11.15
C LEU A 46 -12.26 4.06 -12.66
N ASN A 47 -11.92 5.27 -13.11
CA ASN A 47 -11.65 5.59 -14.52
C ASN A 47 -10.21 5.26 -14.97
N GLU A 48 -9.37 4.77 -14.07
CA GLU A 48 -7.98 4.41 -14.34
C GLU A 48 -7.79 2.89 -14.49
N VAL A 49 -8.86 2.12 -14.22
CA VAL A 49 -8.89 0.67 -14.46
C VAL A 49 -8.76 0.41 -15.95
N ASN A 50 -7.90 -0.55 -16.33
CA ASN A 50 -7.73 -0.95 -17.70
C ASN A 50 -9.09 -1.31 -18.34
N LYS A 51 -9.33 -0.82 -19.57
CA LYS A 51 -10.60 -0.99 -20.29
C LYS A 51 -10.98 -2.45 -20.56
N ASN A 52 -10.01 -3.35 -20.54
CA ASN A 52 -10.23 -4.79 -20.72
C ASN A 52 -10.72 -5.49 -19.44
N VAL A 53 -10.80 -4.79 -18.28
CA VAL A 53 -11.31 -5.34 -17.01
C VAL A 53 -12.82 -5.23 -16.94
N HIS A 54 -13.50 -6.35 -16.70
CA HIS A 54 -14.93 -6.39 -16.46
C HIS A 54 -15.27 -5.98 -15.04
N ILE A 55 -15.66 -4.70 -14.84
CA ILE A 55 -15.98 -4.18 -13.49
C ILE A 55 -17.43 -4.51 -13.12
N LYS A 56 -17.61 -5.32 -12.08
CA LYS A 56 -18.92 -5.69 -11.51
C LYS A 56 -19.06 -5.13 -10.09
N LYS A 57 -20.31 -4.84 -9.69
CA LYS A 57 -20.65 -4.46 -8.32
C LYS A 57 -21.30 -5.64 -7.60
N TYR A 58 -20.81 -5.96 -6.41
CA TYR A 58 -21.50 -6.87 -5.51
C TYR A 58 -22.25 -6.05 -4.46
N HIS A 59 -23.59 -6.07 -4.55
CA HIS A 59 -24.42 -5.32 -3.62
C HIS A 59 -24.49 -6.03 -2.26
N ILE A 60 -24.16 -5.32 -1.18
CA ILE A 60 -24.36 -5.77 0.20
C ILE A 60 -25.59 -5.06 0.75
N PHE A 61 -26.56 -5.83 1.25
CA PHE A 61 -27.74 -5.26 1.89
C PHE A 61 -27.37 -4.63 3.23
N SER A 62 -27.74 -3.36 3.41
CA SER A 62 -27.68 -2.64 4.67
C SER A 62 -29.10 -2.53 5.23
N CYS A 63 -29.38 -3.22 6.31
CA CYS A 63 -30.64 -3.15 7.02
C CYS A 63 -30.36 -2.96 8.52
N LYS A 64 -31.16 -2.11 9.19
CA LYS A 64 -31.04 -1.88 10.64
C LYS A 64 -31.35 -3.14 11.46
N ILE A 65 -32.26 -4.00 10.97
CA ILE A 65 -32.62 -5.27 11.60
C ILE A 65 -31.52 -6.30 11.31
N VAL A 66 -30.64 -6.56 12.28
CA VAL A 66 -29.46 -7.41 12.13
C VAL A 66 -29.75 -8.82 11.63
N PRO A 67 -30.76 -9.59 12.16
CA PRO A 67 -31.11 -10.92 11.64
C PRO A 67 -31.51 -10.89 10.17
N LEU A 68 -32.40 -9.97 9.79
CA LEU A 68 -32.85 -9.81 8.40
C LEU A 68 -31.66 -9.47 7.46
N ARG A 69 -30.82 -8.56 7.87
CA ARG A 69 -29.59 -8.23 7.11
C ARG A 69 -28.69 -9.46 6.88
N LYS A 70 -28.53 -10.31 7.91
CA LYS A 70 -27.73 -11.55 7.78
C LYS A 70 -28.36 -12.52 6.78
N ILE A 71 -29.68 -12.71 6.86
CA ILE A 71 -30.44 -13.60 5.94
C ILE A 71 -30.32 -13.08 4.51
N LEU A 72 -30.62 -11.81 4.25
CA LEU A 72 -30.56 -11.23 2.90
C LEU A 72 -29.16 -11.36 2.27
N ASN A 73 -28.11 -11.11 3.05
CA ASN A 73 -26.74 -11.24 2.55
C ASN A 73 -26.33 -12.71 2.37
N LEU A 74 -26.84 -13.62 3.18
CA LEU A 74 -26.62 -15.06 3.01
C LEU A 74 -27.28 -15.54 1.73
N THR A 75 -28.59 -15.27 1.54
CA THR A 75 -29.37 -15.64 0.33
C THR A 75 -28.69 -15.12 -0.92
N ARG A 76 -28.28 -13.81 -0.93
CA ARG A 76 -27.57 -13.24 -2.06
C ARG A 76 -26.25 -13.97 -2.34
N ARG A 77 -25.50 -14.36 -1.31
CA ARG A 77 -24.27 -15.12 -1.48
C ARG A 77 -24.55 -16.52 -2.04
N CYS A 78 -25.60 -17.19 -1.60
CA CYS A 78 -26.01 -18.48 -2.15
C CYS A 78 -26.38 -18.35 -3.64
N ILE A 79 -27.21 -17.36 -4.00
CA ILE A 79 -27.56 -17.09 -5.41
C ILE A 79 -26.30 -16.78 -6.22
N TRP A 80 -25.38 -15.96 -5.70
CA TRP A 80 -24.14 -15.67 -6.40
C TRP A 80 -23.28 -16.93 -6.60
N ALA A 81 -23.23 -17.79 -5.58
CA ALA A 81 -22.49 -19.04 -5.61
C ALA A 81 -23.01 -20.00 -6.68
N THR A 82 -24.33 -20.11 -6.91
CA THR A 82 -24.90 -20.99 -7.95
C THR A 82 -24.38 -20.67 -9.36
N PHE A 83 -24.07 -19.40 -9.62
CA PHE A 83 -23.60 -18.93 -10.93
C PHE A 83 -22.09 -18.77 -11.05
N ASN A 84 -21.34 -18.78 -9.92
CA ASN A 84 -19.92 -18.41 -9.92
C ASN A 84 -19.01 -19.41 -9.18
N LYS A 85 -19.55 -20.49 -8.60
CA LYS A 85 -18.73 -21.50 -7.91
C LYS A 85 -17.79 -22.18 -8.91
N ASN A 86 -16.48 -22.10 -8.60
CA ASN A 86 -15.41 -22.67 -9.44
C ASN A 86 -15.48 -22.26 -10.92
N LYS A 87 -15.98 -21.06 -11.20
CA LYS A 87 -16.13 -20.54 -12.56
C LYS A 87 -14.85 -19.88 -13.07
N TYR A 88 -13.96 -19.52 -12.17
CA TYR A 88 -12.73 -18.82 -12.47
C TYR A 88 -11.54 -19.72 -12.19
N ASP A 89 -10.50 -19.61 -13.03
CA ASP A 89 -9.25 -20.35 -12.89
C ASP A 89 -8.46 -19.86 -11.68
N PHE A 90 -8.55 -18.56 -11.39
CA PHE A 90 -7.94 -17.93 -10.23
C PHE A 90 -8.86 -16.88 -9.61
N SER A 91 -8.77 -16.72 -8.29
CA SER A 91 -9.49 -15.66 -7.58
C SER A 91 -8.63 -15.05 -6.47
N CYS A 92 -8.77 -13.75 -6.25
CA CYS A 92 -8.05 -13.04 -5.20
C CYS A 92 -8.93 -12.09 -4.42
N ALA A 93 -9.00 -12.25 -3.10
CA ALA A 93 -9.47 -11.24 -2.15
C ALA A 93 -8.38 -10.18 -1.97
N TYR A 94 -8.34 -9.19 -2.87
CA TYR A 94 -7.26 -8.19 -2.88
C TYR A 94 -7.32 -7.24 -1.69
N ALA A 95 -8.51 -6.80 -1.27
CA ALA A 95 -8.67 -6.01 -0.06
C ALA A 95 -8.90 -6.91 1.15
N THR A 96 -7.89 -7.20 1.94
CA THR A 96 -7.94 -8.07 3.15
C THR A 96 -9.05 -7.68 4.12
N TYR A 97 -9.35 -6.38 4.24
CA TYR A 97 -10.42 -5.88 5.12
C TYR A 97 -11.83 -6.17 4.60
N SER A 98 -11.99 -6.50 3.30
CA SER A 98 -13.27 -6.89 2.72
C SER A 98 -13.66 -8.32 3.13
N MET A 99 -14.53 -8.44 4.11
CA MET A 99 -15.09 -9.74 4.52
C MET A 99 -15.81 -10.45 3.39
N MET A 100 -16.50 -9.68 2.55
CA MET A 100 -17.25 -10.25 1.43
C MET A 100 -16.31 -10.73 0.34
N GLY A 101 -15.28 -9.95 0.01
CA GLY A 101 -14.23 -10.35 -0.92
C GLY A 101 -13.58 -11.68 -0.52
N CYS A 102 -13.24 -11.86 0.76
CA CYS A 102 -12.67 -13.11 1.27
C CYS A 102 -13.62 -14.32 1.09
N LYS A 103 -14.92 -14.13 1.30
CA LYS A 103 -15.92 -15.21 1.13
C LYS A 103 -16.16 -15.55 -0.35
N LEU A 104 -16.28 -14.53 -1.19
CA LEU A 104 -16.57 -14.72 -2.61
C LEU A 104 -15.38 -15.29 -3.37
N SER A 105 -14.15 -14.91 -3.02
CA SER A 105 -12.93 -15.45 -3.62
C SER A 105 -12.88 -16.98 -3.46
N LYS A 106 -13.11 -17.49 -2.26
CA LYS A 106 -13.13 -18.95 -1.98
C LYS A 106 -14.27 -19.72 -2.70
N ILE A 107 -15.33 -19.04 -3.09
CA ILE A 107 -16.41 -19.62 -3.88
C ILE A 107 -16.04 -19.60 -5.37
N ALA A 108 -15.42 -18.52 -5.83
CA ALA A 108 -15.18 -18.27 -7.24
C ALA A 108 -14.19 -19.26 -7.87
N SER A 109 -13.17 -19.69 -7.11
CA SER A 109 -12.12 -20.58 -7.59
C SER A 109 -11.59 -21.49 -6.48
N ALA A 110 -11.22 -22.72 -6.83
CA ALA A 110 -10.42 -23.60 -5.98
C ALA A 110 -8.99 -23.02 -5.80
N ASN A 111 -8.46 -22.34 -6.83
CA ASN A 111 -7.22 -21.57 -6.76
C ASN A 111 -7.50 -20.16 -6.19
N SER A 112 -7.95 -20.13 -4.92
CA SER A 112 -8.32 -18.89 -4.25
C SER A 112 -7.16 -18.29 -3.46
N SER A 113 -7.05 -16.98 -3.48
CA SER A 113 -5.98 -16.23 -2.82
C SER A 113 -6.53 -15.08 -1.98
N ILE A 114 -5.74 -14.68 -0.98
CA ILE A 114 -5.93 -13.44 -0.22
C ILE A 114 -4.64 -12.62 -0.28
N TYR A 115 -4.75 -11.30 -0.46
CA TYR A 115 -3.61 -10.40 -0.51
C TYR A 115 -3.53 -9.57 0.77
N ILE A 116 -2.43 -9.67 1.51
CA ILE A 116 -2.23 -9.03 2.82
C ILE A 116 -1.32 -7.82 2.63
N HIS A 117 -1.91 -6.61 2.73
CA HIS A 117 -1.27 -5.34 2.42
C HIS A 117 -0.69 -4.61 3.63
N GLY A 118 -0.74 -5.17 4.81
CA GLY A 118 -0.26 -4.53 6.04
C GLY A 118 0.38 -5.52 7.00
N ASP A 119 1.16 -5.00 7.92
CA ASP A 119 1.68 -5.76 9.04
C ASP A 119 0.63 -5.82 10.15
N TYR A 120 -0.37 -6.66 9.95
CA TYR A 120 -1.52 -6.80 10.84
C TYR A 120 -1.12 -7.28 12.24
N ALA A 121 0.00 -7.99 12.37
CA ALA A 121 0.47 -8.46 13.68
C ALA A 121 0.96 -7.30 14.56
N ASN A 122 1.47 -6.24 13.95
CA ASN A 122 1.83 -5.00 14.66
C ASN A 122 0.67 -4.01 14.78
N MET A 123 -0.43 -4.22 14.02
CA MET A 123 -1.63 -3.35 14.05
C MET A 123 -2.64 -3.76 15.12
N TYR A 124 -2.73 -5.05 15.43
CA TYR A 124 -3.78 -5.62 16.29
C TYR A 124 -3.19 -6.28 17.53
N SER A 125 -3.97 -6.32 18.61
CA SER A 125 -3.69 -7.24 19.71
C SER A 125 -3.74 -8.70 19.21
N LYS A 126 -3.06 -9.62 19.91
CA LYS A 126 -3.06 -11.05 19.56
C LYS A 126 -4.48 -11.61 19.35
N ASN A 127 -5.39 -11.30 20.26
CA ASN A 127 -6.76 -11.83 20.21
C ASN A 127 -7.55 -11.24 19.03
N ASP A 128 -7.42 -9.95 18.77
CA ASP A 128 -8.07 -9.28 17.64
C ASP A 128 -7.51 -9.77 16.31
N LEU A 129 -6.20 -9.99 16.21
CA LEU A 129 -5.53 -10.54 15.04
C LEU A 129 -6.08 -11.93 14.70
N ILE A 130 -6.11 -12.83 15.69
CA ILE A 130 -6.63 -14.19 15.53
C ILE A 130 -8.10 -14.15 15.13
N TYR A 131 -8.92 -13.35 15.80
CA TYR A 131 -10.32 -13.18 15.45
C TYR A 131 -10.50 -12.63 14.02
N PHE A 132 -9.72 -11.61 13.64
CA PHE A 132 -9.77 -10.98 12.33
C PHE A 132 -9.54 -11.99 11.21
N PHE A 133 -8.48 -12.78 11.29
CA PHE A 133 -8.10 -13.71 10.23
C PHE A 133 -8.93 -15.01 10.24
N ASN A 134 -9.30 -15.54 11.41
CA ASN A 134 -10.18 -16.70 11.51
C ASN A 134 -11.56 -16.41 10.89
N LYS A 135 -12.11 -15.22 11.14
CA LYS A 135 -13.38 -14.80 10.55
C LYS A 135 -13.34 -14.71 9.02
N ARG A 136 -12.16 -14.47 8.44
CA ARG A 136 -11.90 -14.46 7.00
C ARG A 136 -11.59 -15.84 6.44
N GLY A 137 -11.31 -16.80 7.32
CA GLY A 137 -10.91 -18.16 6.95
C GLY A 137 -9.58 -18.17 6.22
N ILE A 138 -8.53 -17.60 6.87
CA ILE A 138 -7.21 -17.49 6.26
C ILE A 138 -6.65 -18.87 5.86
N ASN A 139 -6.97 -19.90 6.65
CA ASN A 139 -6.51 -21.27 6.39
C ASN A 139 -7.16 -21.94 5.17
N ASP A 140 -8.30 -21.41 4.68
CA ASP A 140 -9.03 -21.99 3.58
C ASP A 140 -8.58 -21.51 2.20
N PHE A 141 -7.68 -20.51 2.14
CA PHE A 141 -7.12 -20.04 0.88
C PHE A 141 -6.02 -20.99 0.40
N LYS A 142 -5.91 -21.15 -0.93
CA LYS A 142 -4.82 -21.91 -1.54
C LYS A 142 -3.50 -21.14 -1.45
N ASN A 143 -3.52 -19.83 -1.76
CA ASN A 143 -2.34 -18.97 -1.70
C ASN A 143 -2.59 -17.74 -0.83
N ILE A 144 -1.57 -17.27 -0.13
CA ILE A 144 -1.61 -16.07 0.71
C ILE A 144 -0.48 -15.15 0.30
N PHE A 145 -0.81 -14.06 -0.35
CA PHE A 145 0.16 -13.06 -0.76
C PHE A 145 0.42 -12.06 0.34
N PHE A 146 1.69 -11.71 0.52
CA PHE A 146 2.14 -10.68 1.44
C PHE A 146 2.92 -9.61 0.68
N VAL A 147 2.78 -8.36 1.10
CA VAL A 147 3.54 -7.26 0.48
C VAL A 147 4.99 -7.17 0.95
N SER A 148 5.38 -7.90 2.01
CA SER A 148 6.75 -7.95 2.52
C SER A 148 7.02 -9.22 3.31
N ASN A 149 8.31 -9.61 3.40
CA ASN A 149 8.76 -10.72 4.24
C ASN A 149 8.40 -10.50 5.71
N GLU A 150 8.58 -9.26 6.23
CA GLU A 150 8.28 -8.96 7.63
C GLU A 150 6.79 -9.17 7.96
N ALA A 151 5.87 -8.69 7.11
CA ALA A 151 4.43 -8.90 7.30
C ALA A 151 4.08 -10.40 7.27
N LYS A 152 4.73 -11.19 6.39
CA LYS A 152 4.59 -12.64 6.33
C LYS A 152 5.09 -13.30 7.62
N ASP A 153 6.33 -13.03 8.00
CA ASP A 153 6.97 -13.68 9.15
C ASP A 153 6.27 -13.34 10.47
N ASN A 154 5.79 -12.11 10.61
CA ASN A 154 5.03 -11.70 11.78
C ASN A 154 3.68 -12.41 11.86
N LEU A 155 2.96 -12.60 10.75
CA LEU A 155 1.66 -13.27 10.77
C LEU A 155 1.79 -14.79 10.96
N ILE A 156 2.80 -15.42 10.37
CA ILE A 156 3.05 -16.87 10.50
C ILE A 156 3.26 -17.29 11.97
N LYS A 157 3.82 -16.43 12.82
CA LYS A 157 3.95 -16.70 14.27
C LYS A 157 2.61 -17.02 14.94
N TYR A 158 1.51 -16.48 14.41
CA TYR A 158 0.14 -16.71 14.92
C TYR A 158 -0.63 -17.75 14.10
N PHE A 159 -0.24 -17.99 12.85
CA PHE A 159 -0.86 -18.95 11.91
C PHE A 159 0.21 -19.81 11.22
N PRO A 160 0.89 -20.73 11.95
CA PRO A 160 1.97 -21.53 11.35
C PRO A 160 1.52 -22.40 10.16
N SER A 161 0.22 -22.76 10.13
CA SER A 161 -0.38 -23.57 9.05
C SER A 161 -0.37 -22.91 7.67
N ILE A 162 -0.18 -21.59 7.62
CA ILE A 162 -0.15 -20.89 6.33
C ILE A 162 1.23 -20.79 5.69
N LEU A 163 2.30 -21.23 6.39
CA LEU A 163 3.70 -21.07 5.93
C LEU A 163 3.91 -21.55 4.49
N LYS A 164 3.51 -22.79 4.18
CA LYS A 164 3.72 -23.41 2.86
C LYS A 164 2.94 -22.77 1.70
N LYS A 165 1.99 -21.91 1.98
CA LYS A 165 1.15 -21.21 0.98
C LYS A 165 1.30 -19.70 1.04
N SER A 166 2.31 -19.23 1.78
CA SER A 166 2.64 -17.82 1.95
C SER A 166 3.68 -17.37 0.93
N ILE A 167 3.33 -16.42 0.10
CA ILE A 167 4.14 -15.92 -1.01
C ILE A 167 4.33 -14.42 -0.83
N VAL A 168 5.56 -13.93 -0.99
CA VAL A 168 5.82 -12.48 -0.97
C VAL A 168 5.70 -11.93 -2.39
N ALA A 169 4.77 -10.99 -2.56
CA ALA A 169 4.56 -10.24 -3.78
C ALA A 169 4.39 -8.76 -3.41
N ASN A 170 5.45 -7.98 -3.56
CA ASN A 170 5.40 -6.56 -3.23
C ASN A 170 4.46 -5.79 -4.19
N ASN A 171 4.07 -4.60 -3.80
CA ASN A 171 3.16 -3.76 -4.57
C ASN A 171 3.72 -3.45 -5.97
N PHE A 172 2.83 -3.37 -6.96
CA PHE A 172 3.14 -2.92 -8.32
C PHE A 172 3.07 -1.40 -8.42
N ILE A 173 3.89 -0.83 -9.31
CA ILE A 173 3.80 0.56 -9.72
C ILE A 173 3.87 0.67 -11.25
N ASP A 174 3.40 1.78 -11.78
CA ASP A 174 3.56 2.15 -13.18
C ASP A 174 4.62 3.26 -13.28
N SER A 175 5.89 2.86 -13.40
CA SER A 175 7.04 3.79 -13.46
C SER A 175 6.91 4.78 -14.63
N LYS A 176 6.41 4.35 -15.79
CA LYS A 176 6.24 5.23 -16.95
C LYS A 176 5.20 6.31 -16.67
N LYS A 177 4.06 5.92 -16.10
CA LYS A 177 2.99 6.85 -15.71
C LYS A 177 3.46 7.81 -14.61
N ILE A 178 4.23 7.33 -13.63
CA ILE A 178 4.80 8.18 -12.57
C ILE A 178 5.69 9.27 -13.18
N LEU A 179 6.61 8.91 -14.07
CA LEU A 179 7.50 9.86 -14.75
C LEU A 179 6.73 10.88 -15.60
N GLU A 180 5.72 10.42 -16.35
CA GLU A 180 4.84 11.29 -17.13
C GLU A 180 4.08 12.28 -16.24
N LEU A 181 3.42 11.78 -15.18
CA LEU A 181 2.63 12.61 -14.27
C LEU A 181 3.50 13.58 -13.47
N ALA A 182 4.73 13.21 -13.12
CA ALA A 182 5.68 14.07 -12.44
C ALA A 182 6.17 15.24 -13.31
N SER A 183 6.04 15.14 -14.64
CA SER A 183 6.43 16.21 -15.56
C SER A 183 5.30 17.21 -15.87
N LYS A 184 4.04 16.88 -15.52
CA LYS A 184 2.85 17.69 -15.87
C LYS A 184 2.73 19.01 -15.09
N SER A 185 3.49 19.19 -14.02
CA SER A 185 3.44 20.41 -13.22
C SER A 185 4.84 20.77 -12.69
N THR A 186 5.19 22.05 -12.79
CA THR A 186 6.40 22.60 -12.18
C THR A 186 6.02 23.30 -10.88
N ILE A 187 6.32 22.62 -9.77
CA ILE A 187 6.16 23.20 -8.43
C ILE A 187 7.53 23.71 -7.99
N LYS A 188 7.61 24.96 -7.54
CA LYS A 188 8.88 25.54 -7.07
C LYS A 188 9.00 25.40 -5.56
N LYS A 189 10.12 24.88 -5.09
CA LYS A 189 10.51 24.92 -3.68
C LYS A 189 11.14 26.27 -3.34
N ASN A 190 10.91 26.74 -2.13
CA ASN A 190 11.43 28.03 -1.66
C ASN A 190 12.70 27.91 -0.80
N HIS A 191 12.93 26.71 -0.23
CA HIS A 191 14.03 26.44 0.70
C HIS A 191 15.11 25.56 0.08
N LYS A 192 16.29 25.56 0.68
CA LYS A 192 17.42 24.75 0.19
C LYS A 192 17.18 23.26 0.37
N VAL A 193 16.56 22.87 1.49
CA VAL A 193 16.25 21.46 1.78
C VAL A 193 14.74 21.27 1.88
N LEU A 194 14.18 20.40 1.03
CA LEU A 194 12.78 20.08 1.00
C LEU A 194 12.54 18.62 1.38
N PHE A 195 11.85 18.42 2.49
CA PHE A 195 11.24 17.14 2.86
C PHE A 195 9.82 17.05 2.30
N VAL A 196 9.45 15.89 1.77
CA VAL A 196 8.08 15.62 1.35
C VAL A 196 7.60 14.34 2.00
N TYR A 197 6.42 14.41 2.58
CA TYR A 197 5.65 13.25 3.02
C TYR A 197 4.45 13.07 2.10
N VAL A 198 4.19 11.85 1.67
CA VAL A 198 2.99 11.49 0.91
C VAL A 198 2.30 10.32 1.58
N GLY A 199 1.06 10.54 2.01
CA GLY A 199 0.28 9.49 2.66
C GLY A 199 -0.86 10.01 3.51
N ARG A 200 -1.54 9.07 4.17
CA ARG A 200 -2.63 9.39 5.10
C ARG A 200 -2.09 10.06 6.36
N LEU A 201 -2.74 11.14 6.78
CA LEU A 201 -2.42 11.85 8.02
C LEU A 201 -3.07 11.12 9.21
N ASP A 202 -2.36 10.14 9.75
CA ASP A 202 -2.79 9.21 10.80
C ASP A 202 -1.66 9.05 11.81
N GLU A 203 -1.86 9.53 13.04
CA GLU A 203 -0.82 9.52 14.06
C GLU A 203 -0.47 8.12 14.54
N GLU A 204 -1.46 7.23 14.63
CA GLU A 204 -1.24 5.88 15.12
C GLU A 204 -0.24 5.10 14.27
N ALA A 205 -0.39 5.18 12.94
CA ALA A 205 0.44 4.45 11.99
C ALA A 205 1.64 5.26 11.49
N LYS A 206 1.44 6.56 11.20
CA LYS A 206 2.40 7.37 10.44
C LYS A 206 3.27 8.27 11.31
N ARG A 207 2.87 8.50 12.56
CA ARG A 207 3.64 9.31 13.53
C ARG A 207 4.06 10.68 12.98
N ILE A 208 3.11 11.39 12.33
CA ILE A 208 3.37 12.70 11.71
C ILE A 208 3.91 13.70 12.75
N SER A 209 3.47 13.62 14.00
CA SER A 209 3.97 14.46 15.10
C SER A 209 5.49 14.43 15.22
N LYS A 210 6.15 13.28 14.94
CA LYS A 210 7.63 13.17 14.95
C LYS A 210 8.26 14.00 13.85
N MET A 211 7.66 14.06 12.65
CA MET A 211 8.12 14.92 11.55
C MET A 211 8.04 16.39 11.94
N LEU A 212 6.90 16.82 12.53
CA LEU A 212 6.70 18.20 12.95
C LEU A 212 7.73 18.61 14.00
N LYS A 213 7.98 17.77 15.01
CA LYS A 213 8.99 17.99 16.05
C LYS A 213 10.41 18.02 15.47
N LEU A 214 10.72 17.15 14.52
CA LEU A 214 11.99 17.14 13.80
C LEU A 214 12.24 18.48 13.10
N ILE A 215 11.27 18.98 12.32
CA ILE A 215 11.36 20.27 11.65
C ILE A 215 11.54 21.41 12.67
N LYS A 216 10.75 21.41 13.75
CA LYS A 216 10.88 22.39 14.84
C LYS A 216 12.32 22.41 15.41
N SER A 217 12.94 21.25 15.58
CA SER A 217 14.30 21.13 16.14
C SER A 217 15.41 21.58 15.18
N LEU A 218 15.17 21.50 13.87
CA LEU A 218 16.19 21.77 12.86
C LEU A 218 16.07 23.13 12.18
N LYS A 219 14.92 23.81 12.27
CA LYS A 219 14.64 25.06 11.52
C LYS A 219 15.58 26.21 11.81
N GLU A 220 16.17 26.26 13.01
CA GLU A 220 17.12 27.32 13.39
C GLU A 220 18.55 27.06 12.83
N LYS A 221 18.86 25.80 12.49
CA LYS A 221 20.17 25.40 12.00
C LYS A 221 20.20 25.30 10.47
N PHE A 222 19.06 24.95 9.85
CA PHE A 222 18.96 24.68 8.42
C PHE A 222 17.79 25.43 7.78
N SER A 223 18.02 25.96 6.58
CA SER A 223 16.93 26.45 5.73
C SER A 223 16.20 25.25 5.13
N LEU A 224 15.05 24.90 5.68
CA LEU A 224 14.30 23.70 5.31
C LEU A 224 12.79 23.90 5.30
N GLU A 225 12.10 23.03 4.57
CA GLU A 225 10.66 23.00 4.43
C GLU A 225 10.15 21.54 4.44
N LEU A 226 8.98 21.28 5.02
CA LEU A 226 8.28 20.01 4.96
C LEU A 226 6.93 20.22 4.27
N TRP A 227 6.66 19.43 3.23
CA TRP A 227 5.35 19.36 2.60
C TRP A 227 4.64 18.06 3.03
N LEU A 228 3.43 18.22 3.59
CA LEU A 228 2.53 17.12 3.93
C LEU A 228 1.49 16.99 2.82
N VAL A 229 1.66 15.98 1.96
CA VAL A 229 0.75 15.69 0.84
C VAL A 229 -0.14 14.53 1.25
N GLY A 230 -1.38 14.83 1.59
CA GLY A 230 -2.34 13.86 2.06
C GLY A 230 -3.40 14.48 2.96
N ASP A 231 -4.31 13.63 3.42
CA ASP A 231 -5.36 13.99 4.36
C ASP A 231 -5.60 12.84 5.34
N GLY A 232 -6.30 13.08 6.43
CA GLY A 232 -6.58 12.05 7.42
C GLY A 232 -7.28 12.58 8.66
N LYS A 233 -7.66 11.63 9.52
CA LYS A 233 -8.44 11.92 10.75
C LYS A 233 -7.74 12.91 11.70
N ASP A 234 -6.40 12.94 11.68
CA ASP A 234 -5.60 13.74 12.61
C ASP A 234 -5.08 15.05 11.99
N ALA A 235 -5.54 15.42 10.78
CA ALA A 235 -5.08 16.61 10.06
C ALA A 235 -5.23 17.91 10.86
N ASN A 236 -6.35 18.08 11.57
CA ASN A 236 -6.60 19.28 12.39
C ASN A 236 -5.62 19.41 13.55
N ILE A 237 -5.26 18.30 14.22
CA ILE A 237 -4.29 18.28 15.32
C ILE A 237 -2.91 18.77 14.83
N TYR A 238 -2.53 18.38 13.61
CA TYR A 238 -1.25 18.82 13.02
C TYR A 238 -1.28 20.29 12.64
N LYS A 239 -2.42 20.78 12.11
CA LYS A 239 -2.59 22.19 11.79
C LYS A 239 -2.45 23.06 13.04
N GLU A 240 -3.14 22.73 14.11
CA GLU A 240 -3.02 23.41 15.41
C GLU A 240 -1.57 23.40 15.90
N TYR A 241 -0.91 22.25 15.90
CA TYR A 241 0.50 22.13 16.31
C TYR A 241 1.43 23.05 15.49
N ILE A 242 1.22 23.14 14.16
CA ILE A 242 2.02 23.98 13.26
C ILE A 242 1.85 25.46 13.61
N GLU A 243 0.61 25.90 13.86
CA GLU A 243 0.27 27.27 14.24
C GLU A 243 0.86 27.63 15.60
N ASP A 244 0.61 26.84 16.63
CA ASP A 244 1.07 27.05 18.01
C ASP A 244 2.60 27.10 18.15
N ASN A 245 3.33 26.43 17.26
CA ASN A 245 4.79 26.37 17.30
C ASN A 245 5.47 27.28 16.26
N ASN A 246 4.74 28.20 15.62
CA ASN A 246 5.26 29.11 14.59
C ASN A 246 6.03 28.39 13.47
N LEU A 247 5.43 27.30 12.93
CA LEU A 247 6.02 26.46 11.89
C LEU A 247 5.40 26.69 10.50
N THR A 248 4.50 27.64 10.33
CA THR A 248 3.78 27.92 9.07
C THR A 248 4.69 28.28 7.90
N ASN A 249 5.89 28.85 8.20
CA ASN A 249 6.91 29.14 7.19
C ASN A 249 7.78 27.92 6.82
N ASN A 250 7.71 26.84 7.61
CA ASN A 250 8.53 25.64 7.43
C ASN A 250 7.71 24.40 7.05
N ILE A 251 6.40 24.39 7.34
CA ILE A 251 5.55 23.22 7.10
C ILE A 251 4.31 23.64 6.32
N LYS A 252 4.07 22.98 5.19
CA LYS A 252 2.88 23.18 4.36
C LYS A 252 2.02 21.92 4.35
N MET A 253 0.77 22.03 4.74
CA MET A 253 -0.25 21.02 4.55
C MET A 253 -0.94 21.25 3.21
N LEU A 254 -0.70 20.34 2.25
CA LEU A 254 -1.17 20.50 0.86
C LEU A 254 -2.48 19.75 0.57
N GLY A 255 -3.02 19.06 1.56
CA GLY A 255 -4.21 18.23 1.40
C GLY A 255 -3.98 17.01 0.50
N ALA A 256 -5.04 16.25 0.27
CA ALA A 256 -5.00 15.09 -0.61
C ALA A 256 -4.84 15.52 -2.07
N GLN A 257 -3.81 15.01 -2.73
CA GLN A 257 -3.52 15.30 -4.13
C GLN A 257 -3.77 14.06 -5.01
N LYS A 258 -4.50 14.23 -6.10
CA LYS A 258 -4.72 13.16 -7.09
C LYS A 258 -3.41 12.78 -7.79
N ASN A 259 -2.54 13.74 -8.02
CA ASN A 259 -1.20 13.55 -8.57
C ASN A 259 -0.13 14.04 -7.58
N PRO A 260 0.44 13.18 -6.73
CA PRO A 260 1.47 13.56 -5.77
C PRO A 260 2.88 13.66 -6.39
N TYR A 261 3.08 13.14 -7.59
CA TYR A 261 4.41 12.96 -8.19
C TYR A 261 5.17 14.26 -8.45
N PRO A 262 4.56 15.40 -8.85
CA PRO A 262 5.27 16.66 -8.94
C PRO A 262 5.88 17.11 -7.60
N TYR A 263 5.22 16.83 -6.48
CA TYR A 263 5.72 17.13 -5.14
C TYR A 263 6.89 16.22 -4.78
N ILE A 264 6.76 14.89 -5.01
CA ILE A 264 7.84 13.92 -4.82
C ILE A 264 9.05 14.32 -5.67
N LYS A 265 8.85 14.71 -6.93
CA LYS A 265 9.94 15.12 -7.84
C LYS A 265 10.73 16.31 -7.33
N GLN A 266 10.12 17.24 -6.59
CA GLN A 266 10.80 18.41 -6.03
C GLN A 266 11.55 18.12 -4.72
N ALA A 267 11.22 17.02 -4.04
CA ALA A 267 11.83 16.65 -2.78
C ALA A 267 13.35 16.47 -2.91
N ASP A 268 14.08 16.89 -1.90
CA ASP A 268 15.44 16.41 -1.66
C ASP A 268 15.37 15.06 -0.94
N TYR A 269 14.43 14.93 0.01
CA TYR A 269 14.18 13.70 0.74
C TYR A 269 12.69 13.43 0.89
N ILE A 270 12.31 12.16 0.74
CA ILE A 270 10.99 11.67 1.19
C ILE A 270 11.16 11.28 2.67
N LEU A 271 10.37 11.90 3.55
CA LEU A 271 10.44 11.67 4.99
C LEU A 271 9.28 10.81 5.46
N MET A 272 9.59 9.69 6.13
CA MET A 272 8.59 8.77 6.67
C MET A 272 8.97 8.33 8.08
N THR A 273 8.11 8.64 9.06
CA THR A 273 8.33 8.32 10.49
C THR A 273 7.36 7.26 11.01
N SER A 274 6.86 6.41 10.12
CA SER A 274 5.83 5.41 10.42
C SER A 274 6.23 4.47 11.56
N GLU A 275 5.25 4.07 12.37
CA GLU A 275 5.43 3.06 13.41
C GLU A 275 5.46 1.65 12.81
N TYR A 276 4.56 1.40 11.85
CA TYR A 276 4.46 0.17 11.07
C TYR A 276 3.94 0.46 9.65
N GLU A 277 4.35 -0.38 8.71
CA GLU A 277 3.92 -0.40 7.32
C GLU A 277 3.82 -1.85 6.82
N GLY A 278 3.08 -2.08 5.73
CA GLY A 278 3.24 -3.29 4.95
C GLY A 278 4.49 -3.20 4.07
N PHE A 279 4.30 -2.63 2.87
CA PHE A 279 5.37 -2.13 2.00
C PHE A 279 4.89 -0.83 1.36
N PRO A 280 5.44 0.34 1.75
CA PRO A 280 4.93 1.62 1.28
C PRO A 280 5.13 1.79 -0.22
N VAL A 281 4.06 2.02 -0.97
CA VAL A 281 4.12 2.33 -2.41
C VAL A 281 4.99 3.57 -2.66
N THR A 282 4.96 4.52 -1.73
CA THR A 282 5.77 5.76 -1.79
C THR A 282 7.27 5.49 -1.89
N TYR A 283 7.78 4.34 -1.40
CA TYR A 283 9.19 3.99 -1.57
C TYR A 283 9.52 3.69 -3.03
N LEU A 284 8.64 2.95 -3.71
CA LEU A 284 8.79 2.65 -5.14
C LEU A 284 8.62 3.91 -5.99
N GLU A 285 7.70 4.80 -5.61
CA GLU A 285 7.47 6.08 -6.26
C GLU A 285 8.69 7.00 -6.14
N ALA A 286 9.27 7.08 -4.93
CA ALA A 286 10.51 7.81 -4.67
C ALA A 286 11.68 7.25 -5.49
N ALA A 287 11.84 5.92 -5.51
CA ALA A 287 12.86 5.24 -6.30
C ALA A 287 12.72 5.52 -7.80
N THR A 288 11.48 5.49 -8.33
CA THR A 288 11.17 5.83 -9.72
C THR A 288 11.62 7.26 -10.08
N LEU A 289 11.45 8.19 -9.14
CA LEU A 289 11.79 9.61 -9.34
C LEU A 289 13.21 9.97 -8.88
N GLY A 290 14.04 8.98 -8.54
CA GLY A 290 15.42 9.17 -8.11
C GLY A 290 15.57 9.95 -6.80
N LYS A 291 14.60 9.78 -5.85
CA LYS A 291 14.57 10.51 -4.60
C LYS A 291 15.09 9.69 -3.44
N LYS A 292 15.90 10.32 -2.59
CA LYS A 292 16.37 9.71 -1.35
C LYS A 292 15.24 9.64 -0.32
N ILE A 293 15.26 8.58 0.49
CA ILE A 293 14.28 8.36 1.55
C ILE A 293 14.96 8.48 2.91
N ILE A 294 14.32 9.15 3.85
CA ILE A 294 14.66 9.11 5.27
C ILE A 294 13.48 8.48 6.00
N THR A 295 13.70 7.35 6.65
CA THR A 295 12.61 6.57 7.25
C THR A 295 13.00 5.95 8.58
N THR A 296 12.01 5.72 9.44
CA THR A 296 12.17 4.98 10.71
C THR A 296 11.99 3.47 10.56
N LEU A 297 11.60 3.00 9.38
CA LEU A 297 11.36 1.58 9.12
C LEU A 297 12.18 1.11 7.92
N ASP A 298 13.02 0.11 8.15
CA ASP A 298 13.63 -0.64 7.07
C ASP A 298 12.60 -1.64 6.53
N ARG A 299 12.01 -1.30 5.37
CA ARG A 299 11.13 -2.18 4.61
C ARG A 299 11.85 -2.66 3.36
N SER A 300 13.12 -2.93 3.51
CA SER A 300 13.92 -3.56 2.49
C SER A 300 13.47 -5.01 2.32
N ASP A 301 13.41 -5.46 1.10
CA ASP A 301 13.35 -6.86 0.74
C ASP A 301 14.60 -7.23 -0.06
N GLU A 302 14.65 -8.44 -0.60
CA GLU A 302 15.79 -8.88 -1.41
C GLU A 302 16.02 -8.00 -2.65
N SER A 303 14.97 -7.34 -3.14
CA SER A 303 14.98 -6.49 -4.33
C SER A 303 15.31 -5.02 -4.06
N ILE A 304 15.00 -4.52 -2.86
CA ILE A 304 15.18 -3.10 -2.49
C ILE A 304 15.72 -3.00 -1.06
N THR A 305 16.96 -2.59 -0.92
CA THR A 305 17.57 -2.30 0.38
C THR A 305 17.69 -0.79 0.57
N ILE A 306 16.79 -0.20 1.37
CA ILE A 306 16.70 1.26 1.56
C ILE A 306 18.02 1.83 2.05
N SER A 307 18.59 1.28 3.11
CA SER A 307 19.81 1.79 3.75
C SER A 307 21.07 1.73 2.89
N LYS A 308 21.07 0.93 1.80
CA LYS A 308 22.25 0.77 0.93
C LYS A 308 22.07 1.39 -0.44
N THR A 309 20.83 1.63 -0.85
CA THR A 309 20.53 2.01 -2.23
C THR A 309 19.88 3.37 -2.38
N ILE A 310 18.79 3.62 -1.67
CA ILE A 310 17.94 4.79 -1.93
C ILE A 310 17.66 5.66 -0.71
N GLY A 311 18.20 5.38 0.48
CA GLY A 311 17.85 6.20 1.63
C GLY A 311 18.61 5.88 2.91
N HIS A 312 18.15 6.49 3.99
CA HIS A 312 18.66 6.36 5.33
C HIS A 312 17.59 5.84 6.28
N ILE A 313 17.96 4.88 7.11
CA ILE A 313 17.11 4.43 8.21
C ILE A 313 17.56 5.17 9.46
N ILE A 314 16.60 5.81 10.12
CA ILE A 314 16.82 6.63 11.30
C ILE A 314 16.05 6.07 12.51
N SER A 315 16.50 6.44 13.70
CA SER A 315 15.92 6.00 14.96
C SER A 315 14.47 6.49 15.13
N LYS A 316 13.64 5.67 15.75
CA LYS A 316 12.29 6.08 16.22
C LYS A 316 12.34 7.01 17.44
N ASN A 317 13.46 7.09 18.15
CA ASN A 317 13.65 8.03 19.28
C ASN A 317 13.86 9.45 18.75
N GLU A 318 13.04 10.40 19.18
CA GLU A 318 13.03 11.78 18.66
C GLU A 318 14.39 12.50 18.77
N LYS A 319 15.09 12.36 19.91
CA LYS A 319 16.40 13.00 20.10
C LYS A 319 17.48 12.40 19.19
N GLN A 320 17.47 11.08 19.06
CA GLN A 320 18.42 10.37 18.20
C GLN A 320 18.11 10.65 16.72
N MET A 321 16.82 10.61 16.33
CA MET A 321 16.33 10.99 15.00
C MET A 321 16.85 12.36 14.57
N THR A 322 16.72 13.36 15.45
CA THR A 322 17.22 14.73 15.16
C THR A 322 18.73 14.75 14.90
N LYS A 323 19.52 14.05 15.73
CA LYS A 323 20.97 13.97 15.51
C LYS A 323 21.36 13.27 14.20
N GLU A 324 20.67 12.20 13.88
CA GLU A 324 20.92 11.44 12.66
C GLU A 324 20.55 12.24 11.40
N VAL A 325 19.39 12.92 11.42
CA VAL A 325 18.99 13.78 10.31
C VAL A 325 19.94 15.00 10.19
N GLU A 326 20.35 15.61 11.32
CA GLU A 326 21.36 16.67 11.31
C GLU A 326 22.67 16.22 10.67
N LYS A 327 23.13 14.99 10.98
CA LYS A 327 24.32 14.40 10.35
C LYS A 327 24.13 14.22 8.85
N ILE A 328 22.96 13.69 8.41
CA ILE A 328 22.65 13.52 6.99
C ILE A 328 22.65 14.88 6.27
N LEU A 329 22.06 15.91 6.86
CA LEU A 329 21.99 17.24 6.24
C LEU A 329 23.35 17.93 6.13
N ASN A 330 24.26 17.66 7.08
CA ASN A 330 25.63 18.19 7.03
C ASN A 330 26.52 17.45 6.00
N ASN A 331 26.37 16.13 5.92
CA ASN A 331 27.17 15.30 5.02
C ASN A 331 26.39 14.03 4.62
N ASP A 332 25.68 14.10 3.49
CA ASP A 332 24.96 12.94 2.94
C ASP A 332 25.91 12.09 2.09
N GLU A 333 26.50 11.07 2.70
CA GLU A 333 27.44 10.14 2.05
C GLU A 333 26.74 9.08 1.19
N LEU A 334 25.39 9.02 1.19
CA LEU A 334 24.66 8.02 0.43
C LEU A 334 24.86 8.18 -1.08
N LYS A 335 25.49 7.22 -1.70
CA LYS A 335 25.54 7.07 -3.15
C LYS A 335 24.24 6.42 -3.61
N TYR A 336 23.30 7.23 -4.12
CA TYR A 336 22.05 6.73 -4.66
C TYR A 336 22.30 5.69 -5.76
N GLN A 337 21.65 4.53 -5.65
CA GLN A 337 21.72 3.48 -6.67
C GLN A 337 20.37 3.37 -7.38
N THR A 338 20.41 3.47 -8.69
CA THR A 338 19.20 3.28 -9.51
C THR A 338 18.73 1.83 -9.44
N ILE A 339 17.49 1.63 -9.08
CA ILE A 339 16.85 0.30 -9.04
C ILE A 339 16.16 0.04 -10.37
N ASN A 340 16.39 -1.13 -10.97
CA ASN A 340 15.65 -1.54 -12.16
C ASN A 340 14.28 -2.09 -11.79
N LEU A 341 13.35 -1.17 -11.52
CA LEU A 341 11.99 -1.49 -11.10
C LEU A 341 11.20 -2.25 -12.18
N GLU A 342 11.46 -1.99 -13.45
CA GLU A 342 10.79 -2.69 -14.56
C GLU A 342 11.16 -4.19 -14.56
N LYS A 343 12.44 -4.52 -14.38
CA LYS A 343 12.90 -5.91 -14.25
C LYS A 343 12.21 -6.61 -13.07
N LEU A 344 12.23 -5.97 -11.90
CA LEU A 344 11.63 -6.52 -10.67
C LEU A 344 10.12 -6.76 -10.83
N GLN A 345 9.41 -5.84 -11.47
CA GLN A 345 7.98 -6.00 -11.70
C GLN A 345 7.67 -7.11 -12.71
N ASN A 346 8.48 -7.24 -13.77
CA ASN A 346 8.33 -8.31 -14.75
C ASN A 346 8.57 -9.69 -14.12
N GLU A 347 9.57 -9.84 -13.26
CA GLU A 347 9.82 -11.08 -12.52
C GLU A 347 8.65 -11.42 -11.60
N ARG A 348 8.16 -10.45 -10.87
CA ARG A 348 6.99 -10.59 -10.01
C ARG A 348 5.71 -10.93 -10.79
N MET A 349 5.50 -10.30 -11.95
CA MET A 349 4.35 -10.63 -12.78
C MET A 349 4.40 -12.07 -13.30
N LYS A 350 5.57 -12.54 -13.74
CA LYS A 350 5.78 -13.93 -14.15
C LYS A 350 5.47 -14.93 -13.02
N MET A 351 5.87 -14.61 -11.79
CA MET A 351 5.53 -15.43 -10.60
C MET A 351 4.00 -15.47 -10.40
N LEU A 352 3.32 -14.33 -10.47
CA LEU A 352 1.86 -14.29 -10.33
C LEU A 352 1.15 -15.02 -11.46
N GLU A 353 1.64 -14.92 -12.71
CA GLU A 353 1.07 -15.65 -13.86
C GLU A 353 1.12 -17.17 -13.64
N LYS A 354 2.23 -17.74 -13.16
CA LYS A 354 2.29 -19.14 -12.78
C LYS A 354 1.18 -19.53 -11.80
N ILE A 355 0.96 -18.69 -10.78
CA ILE A 355 -0.08 -18.93 -9.77
C ILE A 355 -1.49 -18.77 -10.39
N PHE A 356 -1.71 -17.78 -11.28
CA PHE A 356 -2.97 -17.65 -12.02
C PHE A 356 -3.25 -18.89 -12.87
N ASP A 357 -2.19 -19.49 -13.39
CA ASP A 357 -2.25 -20.69 -14.21
C ASP A 357 -2.46 -21.96 -13.41
N GLY A 358 -2.28 -21.90 -12.09
CA GLY A 358 -2.45 -23.03 -11.18
C GLY A 358 -1.26 -23.98 -11.18
N ASP A 359 -0.12 -23.52 -11.68
CA ASP A 359 1.12 -24.28 -11.69
C ASP A 359 1.64 -24.33 -10.25
N ASP A 360 1.55 -25.50 -9.64
CA ASP A 360 2.06 -25.79 -8.29
C ASP A 360 3.56 -26.16 -8.42
N ASP A 361 4.44 -25.22 -8.74
CA ASP A 361 5.87 -25.45 -8.59
C ASP A 361 6.19 -25.49 -7.08
N GLU A 362 6.70 -26.62 -6.59
CA GLU A 362 7.16 -26.80 -5.20
C GLU A 362 8.35 -25.88 -4.82
N GLU A 363 8.82 -25.02 -5.76
CA GLU A 363 10.00 -24.14 -5.65
C GLU A 363 9.65 -22.63 -5.84
N ILE A 364 8.55 -22.12 -5.27
CA ILE A 364 8.31 -20.67 -5.22
C ILE A 364 8.66 -20.11 -3.82
#